data_d3c3becfee8526c11cd6fdf24a65e5f0
#
_entry.id   d3c3becfee8526c11cd6fdf24a65e5f0
#
_cell.length_a   1.000
_cell.length_b   1.000
_cell.length_c   1.000
_cell.angle_alpha   90.00
_cell.angle_beta   90.00
_cell.angle_gamma   90.00
#
_symmetry.space_group_name_H-M   'P 1'
#
loop_
_entity.id
_entity.type
_entity.pdbx_description
1 polymer ?
#
loop_
_entity_poly.entity_id
_entity_poly.type
_entity_poly.pdbx_seq_one_letter_code
_entity_poly.pdbx_strand_id
1 'polypeptide(L)'
;MLSPLFGMISNDIAMDLGTANTLIYMRGKGIVLNEPSVVALRNVGGRKIVHAVGLEAKQMLGRTPGHMEAIRPMRDGVIADFEVAEEMIKHFIRKVHNRKGFVNPKMIVCVPSGATAVERRAINDSCLNASARRVGLIDEPMAAAIGAGLPIHEPTGSMVV
;
A
#
# COMPACT_ATOMS: atom_id res chain seq x y z
N MET A 1 -5.61 -26.25 19.50
CA MET A 1 -4.36 -25.59 19.93
C MET A 1 -3.28 -25.66 18.85
N LEU A 2 -3.53 -25.12 17.63
CA LEU A 2 -2.57 -25.11 16.51
C LEU A 2 -2.24 -23.68 16.04
N SER A 3 -2.66 -22.69 16.84
CA SER A 3 -2.56 -21.26 16.52
C SER A 3 -1.12 -20.67 16.44
N PRO A 4 -0.12 -21.09 17.24
CA PRO A 4 1.20 -20.47 17.17
C PRO A 4 2.05 -20.93 15.97
N LEU A 5 1.83 -22.14 15.44
CA LEU A 5 2.64 -22.65 14.33
C LEU A 5 2.36 -21.93 13.00
N PHE A 6 1.12 -21.48 12.77
CA PHE A 6 0.74 -20.74 11.59
C PHE A 6 1.24 -19.28 11.59
N GLY A 7 1.51 -18.70 12.75
CA GLY A 7 2.11 -17.36 12.89
C GLY A 7 3.58 -17.29 12.45
N MET A 8 4.30 -18.39 12.41
CA MET A 8 5.69 -18.45 11.95
C MET A 8 5.82 -18.56 10.41
N ILE A 9 4.73 -18.87 9.69
CA ILE A 9 4.72 -19.12 8.25
C ILE A 9 4.12 -17.94 7.48
N SER A 10 3.38 -17.05 8.14
CA SER A 10 2.73 -15.88 7.56
C SER A 10 3.57 -14.64 7.80
N ASN A 11 4.07 -14.04 6.73
CA ASN A 11 4.73 -12.74 6.79
C ASN A 11 3.65 -11.65 6.83
N ASP A 12 3.21 -11.27 8.04
CA ASP A 12 2.27 -10.16 8.20
C ASP A 12 2.90 -8.85 7.72
N ILE A 13 2.13 -8.05 7.00
CA ILE A 13 2.57 -6.87 6.26
C ILE A 13 1.85 -5.64 6.82
N ALA A 14 2.58 -4.56 7.06
CA ALA A 14 2.01 -3.23 7.21
C ALA A 14 2.38 -2.39 5.99
N MET A 15 1.40 -1.67 5.43
CA MET A 15 1.56 -0.83 4.25
C MET A 15 1.14 0.60 4.57
N ASP A 16 1.98 1.54 4.20
CA ASP A 16 1.70 2.96 4.20
C ASP A 16 1.60 3.45 2.76
N LEU A 17 0.40 3.90 2.37
CA LEU A 17 0.08 4.39 1.03
C LEU A 17 0.25 5.90 0.94
N GLY A 18 1.50 6.37 1.04
CA GLY A 18 1.79 7.79 0.95
C GLY A 18 1.65 8.37 -0.47
N THR A 19 1.37 9.66 -0.54
CA THR A 19 1.29 10.43 -1.81
C THR A 19 2.60 10.40 -2.60
N ALA A 20 3.73 10.51 -1.92
CA ALA A 20 5.06 10.51 -2.54
C ALA A 20 5.64 9.11 -2.70
N ASN A 21 5.63 8.35 -1.63
CA ASN A 21 6.17 6.99 -1.55
C ASN A 21 5.21 6.04 -0.85
N THR A 22 5.22 4.79 -1.28
CA THR A 22 4.60 3.68 -0.58
C THR A 22 5.68 2.91 0.20
N LEU A 23 5.40 2.65 1.47
CA LEU A 23 6.25 1.86 2.36
C LEU A 23 5.58 0.53 2.67
N ILE A 24 6.37 -0.55 2.69
CA ILE A 24 5.91 -1.84 3.20
C ILE A 24 6.87 -2.33 4.27
N TYR A 25 6.33 -2.57 5.44
CA TYR A 25 7.00 -3.22 6.54
C TYR A 25 6.54 -4.68 6.63
N MET A 26 7.47 -5.58 6.83
CA MET A 26 7.19 -7.00 7.04
C MET A 26 7.67 -7.41 8.43
N ARG A 27 6.81 -8.09 9.17
CA ARG A 27 7.12 -8.55 10.52
C ARG A 27 8.39 -9.40 10.53
N GLY A 28 9.34 -9.03 11.39
CA GLY A 28 10.63 -9.70 11.52
C GLY A 28 11.69 -9.36 10.47
N LYS A 29 11.36 -8.56 9.45
CA LYS A 29 12.30 -8.12 8.41
C LYS A 29 12.47 -6.61 8.33
N GLY A 30 11.60 -5.83 8.97
CA GLY A 30 11.62 -4.37 8.88
C GLY A 30 10.99 -3.85 7.58
N ILE A 31 11.42 -2.66 7.14
CA ILE A 31 10.97 -2.06 5.88
C ILE A 31 11.58 -2.85 4.71
N VAL A 32 10.72 -3.51 3.94
CA VAL A 32 11.12 -4.35 2.80
C VAL A 32 10.85 -3.69 1.46
N LEU A 33 10.09 -2.59 1.44
CA LEU A 33 9.84 -1.77 0.25
C LEU A 33 9.70 -0.30 0.65
N ASN A 34 10.37 0.55 -0.09
CA ASN A 34 10.21 2.01 -0.05
C ASN A 34 10.35 2.50 -1.49
N GLU A 35 9.21 2.69 -2.13
CA GLU A 35 9.19 3.08 -3.53
C GLU A 35 8.21 4.22 -3.80
N PRO A 36 8.50 5.03 -4.84
CA PRO A 36 7.60 6.10 -5.27
C PRO A 36 6.20 5.57 -5.61
N SER A 37 5.17 6.29 -5.18
CA SER A 37 3.78 6.03 -5.55
C SER A 37 3.50 6.55 -6.96
N VAL A 38 4.13 5.92 -7.96
CA VAL A 38 4.05 6.29 -9.39
C VAL A 38 3.79 5.05 -10.22
N VAL A 39 2.95 5.19 -11.23
CA VAL A 39 2.63 4.15 -12.20
C VAL A 39 2.79 4.69 -13.62
N ALA A 40 3.52 3.97 -14.46
CA ALA A 40 3.58 4.23 -15.88
C ALA A 40 2.57 3.34 -16.62
N LEU A 41 1.73 3.97 -17.41
CA LEU A 41 0.69 3.34 -18.21
C LEU A 41 1.04 3.42 -19.68
N ARG A 42 0.76 2.38 -20.44
CA ARG A 42 0.88 2.34 -21.89
C ARG A 42 -0.51 2.17 -22.51
N ASN A 43 -0.83 2.99 -23.51
CA ASN A 43 -2.06 2.83 -24.27
C ASN A 43 -1.83 1.82 -25.40
N VAL A 44 -2.61 0.73 -25.38
CA VAL A 44 -2.59 -0.32 -26.39
C VAL A 44 -4.03 -0.53 -26.87
N GLY A 45 -4.34 -0.08 -28.09
CA GLY A 45 -5.67 -0.23 -28.66
C GLY A 45 -6.79 0.45 -27.84
N GLY A 46 -6.51 1.62 -27.23
CA GLY A 46 -7.46 2.36 -26.40
C GLY A 46 -7.56 1.88 -24.94
N ARG A 47 -6.81 0.85 -24.55
CA ARG A 47 -6.75 0.35 -23.17
C ARG A 47 -5.45 0.78 -22.50
N LYS A 48 -5.56 1.31 -21.28
CA LYS A 48 -4.40 1.62 -20.43
C LYS A 48 -3.92 0.34 -19.74
N ILE A 49 -2.67 -0.03 -19.96
CA ILE A 49 -2.02 -1.20 -19.36
C ILE A 49 -0.85 -0.71 -18.52
N VAL A 50 -0.71 -1.24 -17.31
CA VAL A 50 0.44 -0.93 -16.44
C VAL A 50 1.72 -1.43 -17.10
N HIS A 51 2.68 -0.52 -17.31
CA HIS A 51 3.99 -0.80 -17.90
C HIS A 51 5.07 -0.89 -16.83
N ALA A 52 5.09 0.02 -15.88
CA ALA A 52 6.05 0.06 -14.78
C ALA A 52 5.40 0.65 -13.52
N VAL A 53 5.98 0.36 -12.35
CA VAL A 53 5.52 0.86 -11.06
C VAL A 53 6.73 1.24 -10.20
N GLY A 54 6.54 2.23 -9.32
CA GLY A 54 7.56 2.61 -8.36
C GLY A 54 8.72 3.40 -8.98
N LEU A 55 9.94 3.03 -8.63
CA LEU A 55 11.14 3.74 -9.08
C LEU A 55 11.29 3.75 -10.60
N GLU A 56 10.99 2.65 -11.26
CA GLU A 56 11.03 2.53 -12.71
C GLU A 56 10.05 3.50 -13.38
N ALA A 57 8.80 3.56 -12.89
CA ALA A 57 7.80 4.51 -13.38
C ALA A 57 8.20 5.97 -13.10
N LYS A 58 8.83 6.24 -11.96
CA LYS A 58 9.32 7.58 -11.62
C LYS A 58 10.35 8.10 -12.62
N GLN A 59 11.23 7.25 -13.11
CA GLN A 59 12.25 7.61 -14.12
C GLN A 59 11.62 8.02 -15.46
N MET A 60 10.37 7.62 -15.70
CA MET A 60 9.61 7.95 -16.90
C MET A 60 8.81 9.24 -16.79
N LEU A 61 8.65 9.83 -15.58
CA LEU A 61 7.93 11.07 -15.38
C LEU A 61 8.52 12.21 -16.24
N GLY A 62 7.68 12.82 -17.06
CA GLY A 62 8.07 13.91 -17.97
C GLY A 62 8.93 13.49 -19.17
N ARG A 63 9.17 12.19 -19.37
CA ARG A 63 10.00 11.63 -20.46
C ARG A 63 9.30 10.51 -21.21
N THR A 64 7.98 10.36 -21.05
CA THR A 64 7.21 9.31 -21.71
C THR A 64 6.94 9.63 -23.17
N PRO A 65 7.07 8.67 -24.11
CA PRO A 65 6.56 8.79 -25.47
C PRO A 65 5.05 9.03 -25.47
N GLY A 66 4.49 9.61 -26.55
CA GLY A 66 3.08 10.02 -26.61
C GLY A 66 2.03 8.89 -26.40
N HIS A 67 2.44 7.63 -26.46
CA HIS A 67 1.57 6.47 -26.15
C HIS A 67 1.72 5.97 -24.71
N MET A 68 2.51 6.65 -23.88
CA MET A 68 2.77 6.32 -22.47
C MET A 68 2.47 7.52 -21.59
N GLU A 69 2.00 7.26 -20.38
CA GLU A 69 1.69 8.26 -19.36
C GLU A 69 2.22 7.77 -18.01
N ALA A 70 2.92 8.61 -17.26
CA ALA A 70 3.32 8.31 -15.89
C ALA A 70 2.50 9.20 -14.94
N ILE A 71 1.76 8.58 -14.03
CA ILE A 71 0.84 9.25 -13.11
C ILE A 71 1.10 8.87 -11.65
N ARG A 72 0.63 9.71 -10.75
CA ARG A 72 0.55 9.45 -9.32
C ARG A 72 -0.90 9.11 -8.96
N PRO A 73 -1.22 7.86 -8.62
CA PRO A 73 -2.58 7.47 -8.27
C PRO A 73 -3.01 8.00 -6.89
N MET A 74 -2.04 8.43 -6.06
CA MET A 74 -2.28 9.08 -4.77
C MET A 74 -1.99 10.58 -4.89
N ARG A 75 -2.90 11.42 -4.39
CA ARG A 75 -2.74 12.88 -4.35
C ARG A 75 -3.34 13.41 -3.05
N ASP A 76 -2.58 14.25 -2.35
CA ASP A 76 -3.03 14.91 -1.10
C ASP A 76 -3.61 13.92 -0.07
N GLY A 77 -3.01 12.74 0.02
CA GLY A 77 -3.44 11.68 0.93
C GLY A 77 -4.68 10.91 0.49
N VAL A 78 -5.26 11.19 -0.67
CA VAL A 78 -6.42 10.46 -1.20
C VAL A 78 -6.11 9.70 -2.49
N ILE A 79 -6.94 8.72 -2.82
CA ILE A 79 -6.82 8.00 -4.09
C ILE A 79 -7.47 8.84 -5.19
N ALA A 80 -6.65 9.32 -6.13
CA ALA A 80 -7.13 10.07 -7.30
C ALA A 80 -7.56 9.15 -8.46
N ASP A 81 -6.99 7.94 -8.53
CA ASP A 81 -7.32 6.93 -9.54
C ASP A 81 -7.32 5.54 -8.90
N PHE A 82 -8.51 4.98 -8.72
CA PHE A 82 -8.70 3.70 -8.02
C PHE A 82 -8.13 2.51 -8.77
N GLU A 83 -8.33 2.44 -10.09
CA GLU A 83 -7.85 1.31 -10.89
C GLU A 83 -6.34 1.26 -10.90
N VAL A 84 -5.71 2.41 -11.06
CA VAL A 84 -4.24 2.52 -11.07
C VAL A 84 -3.65 2.30 -9.68
N ALA A 85 -4.31 2.78 -8.62
CA ALA A 85 -3.90 2.52 -7.25
C ALA A 85 -3.98 1.02 -6.91
N GLU A 86 -5.05 0.35 -7.34
CA GLU A 86 -5.20 -1.10 -7.15
C GLU A 86 -4.05 -1.88 -7.82
N GLU A 87 -3.72 -1.56 -9.06
CA GLU A 87 -2.61 -2.21 -9.76
C GLU A 87 -1.25 -1.92 -9.11
N MET A 88 -1.05 -0.69 -8.60
CA MET A 88 0.15 -0.34 -7.84
C MET A 88 0.25 -1.19 -6.56
N ILE A 89 -0.81 -1.27 -5.78
CA ILE A 89 -0.88 -2.08 -4.56
C ILE A 89 -0.58 -3.55 -4.87
N LYS A 90 -1.23 -4.12 -5.88
CA LYS A 90 -0.99 -5.50 -6.33
C LYS A 90 0.47 -5.72 -6.72
N HIS A 91 1.06 -4.78 -7.45
CA HIS A 91 2.46 -4.87 -7.87
C HIS A 91 3.40 -4.90 -6.65
N PHE A 92 3.24 -3.97 -5.71
CA PHE A 92 4.09 -3.89 -4.54
C PHE A 92 3.94 -5.11 -3.62
N ILE A 93 2.72 -5.59 -3.42
CA ILE A 93 2.48 -6.82 -2.64
C ILE A 93 3.18 -8.02 -3.30
N ARG A 94 3.03 -8.19 -4.63
CA ARG A 94 3.70 -9.27 -5.37
C ARG A 94 5.22 -9.19 -5.28
N LYS A 95 5.76 -7.96 -5.26
CA LYS A 95 7.21 -7.72 -5.18
C LYS A 95 7.78 -8.16 -3.84
N VAL A 96 7.08 -7.93 -2.75
CA VAL A 96 7.53 -8.29 -1.39
C VAL A 96 7.08 -9.69 -0.95
N HIS A 97 5.97 -10.16 -1.50
CA HIS A 97 5.43 -11.48 -1.18
C HIS A 97 6.17 -12.56 -1.99
N ASN A 98 7.19 -13.15 -1.38
CA ASN A 98 7.90 -14.26 -1.99
C ASN A 98 6.95 -15.47 -2.06
N ARG A 99 6.63 -15.96 -3.26
CA ARG A 99 5.69 -17.06 -3.57
C ARG A 99 5.99 -18.40 -2.88
N LYS A 100 7.04 -18.48 -2.09
CA LYS A 100 7.42 -19.67 -1.31
C LYS A 100 6.64 -19.85 0.00
N GLY A 101 5.84 -18.85 0.41
CA GLY A 101 4.96 -18.97 1.58
C GLY A 101 3.62 -19.60 1.21
N PHE A 102 3.24 -20.69 1.89
CA PHE A 102 1.95 -21.38 1.70
C PHE A 102 0.74 -20.60 2.24
N VAL A 103 0.95 -19.48 2.93
CA VAL A 103 -0.12 -18.73 3.60
C VAL A 103 -0.11 -17.28 3.19
N ASN A 104 -1.24 -16.80 2.69
CA ASN A 104 -1.45 -15.40 2.36
C ASN A 104 -1.29 -14.51 3.60
N PRO A 105 -0.67 -13.31 3.49
CA PRO A 105 -0.40 -12.45 4.63
C PRO A 105 -1.66 -11.82 5.19
N LYS A 106 -1.65 -11.50 6.49
CA LYS A 106 -2.51 -10.47 7.06
C LYS A 106 -1.89 -9.12 6.76
N MET A 107 -2.71 -8.15 6.42
CA MET A 107 -2.25 -6.81 6.11
C MET A 107 -2.91 -5.77 7.00
N ILE A 108 -2.12 -4.80 7.44
CA ILE A 108 -2.61 -3.53 8.01
C ILE A 108 -2.20 -2.44 7.03
N VAL A 109 -3.16 -1.61 6.65
CA VAL A 109 -2.92 -0.52 5.69
C VAL A 109 -3.26 0.81 6.35
N CYS A 110 -2.32 1.74 6.34
CA CYS A 110 -2.56 3.11 6.77
C CYS A 110 -3.42 3.83 5.75
N VAL A 111 -4.42 4.52 6.23
CA VAL A 111 -5.34 5.33 5.43
C VAL A 111 -5.42 6.74 6.01
N PRO A 112 -5.53 7.78 5.19
CA PRO A 112 -5.76 9.13 5.69
C PRO A 112 -7.03 9.21 6.53
N SER A 113 -7.03 10.00 7.58
CA SER A 113 -8.21 10.18 8.45
C SER A 113 -9.43 10.73 7.69
N GLY A 114 -9.18 11.52 6.63
CA GLY A 114 -10.22 12.03 5.73
C GLY A 114 -10.71 11.06 4.66
N ALA A 115 -10.18 9.82 4.61
CA ALA A 115 -10.60 8.84 3.62
C ALA A 115 -12.08 8.48 3.78
N THR A 116 -12.82 8.57 2.67
CA THR A 116 -14.25 8.22 2.60
C THR A 116 -14.46 6.72 2.78
N ALA A 117 -15.69 6.30 3.10
CA ALA A 117 -16.05 4.89 3.20
C ALA A 117 -15.81 4.13 1.88
N VAL A 118 -15.99 4.81 0.73
CA VAL A 118 -15.74 4.22 -0.60
C VAL A 118 -14.25 3.97 -0.80
N GLU A 119 -13.38 4.93 -0.46
CA GLU A 119 -11.93 4.79 -0.56
C GLU A 119 -11.40 3.69 0.36
N ARG A 120 -11.87 3.68 1.62
CA ARG A 120 -11.52 2.62 2.58
C ARG A 120 -11.88 1.23 2.05
N ARG A 121 -13.07 1.09 1.46
CA ARG A 121 -13.51 -0.14 0.84
C ARG A 121 -12.65 -0.52 -0.37
N ALA A 122 -12.35 0.44 -1.24
CA ALA A 122 -11.50 0.20 -2.42
C ALA A 122 -10.10 -0.28 -2.03
N ILE A 123 -9.47 0.33 -1.01
CA ILE A 123 -8.16 -0.12 -0.49
C ILE A 123 -8.28 -1.55 0.06
N ASN A 124 -9.31 -1.83 0.86
CA ASN A 124 -9.53 -3.16 1.43
C ASN A 124 -9.67 -4.22 0.33
N ASP A 125 -10.51 -3.95 -0.66
CA ASP A 125 -10.78 -4.87 -1.78
C ASP A 125 -9.53 -5.06 -2.66
N SER A 126 -8.76 -3.98 -2.91
CA SER A 126 -7.48 -4.05 -3.64
C SER A 126 -6.47 -4.96 -2.95
N CYS A 127 -6.36 -4.87 -1.62
CA CYS A 127 -5.46 -5.72 -0.84
C CYS A 127 -5.92 -7.19 -0.85
N LEU A 128 -7.23 -7.44 -0.74
CA LEU A 128 -7.80 -8.79 -0.83
C LEU A 128 -7.55 -9.39 -2.22
N ASN A 129 -7.77 -8.61 -3.29
CA ASN A 129 -7.49 -9.00 -4.67
C ASN A 129 -5.99 -9.26 -4.92
N ALA A 130 -5.11 -8.60 -4.16
CA ALA A 130 -3.66 -8.85 -4.16
C ALA A 130 -3.24 -10.05 -3.30
N SER A 131 -4.20 -10.89 -2.90
CA SER A 131 -3.99 -12.12 -2.13
C SER A 131 -3.73 -11.91 -0.63
N ALA A 132 -4.15 -10.78 -0.05
CA ALA A 132 -4.22 -10.69 1.41
C ALA A 132 -5.28 -11.64 1.96
N ARG A 133 -4.97 -12.35 3.06
CA ARG A 133 -5.93 -13.22 3.75
C ARG A 133 -6.92 -12.41 4.60
N ARG A 134 -6.44 -11.32 5.18
CA ARG A 134 -7.21 -10.39 6.01
C ARG A 134 -6.58 -9.02 5.92
N VAL A 135 -7.42 -8.00 5.85
CA VAL A 135 -7.01 -6.59 5.82
C VAL A 135 -7.59 -5.87 7.03
N GLY A 136 -6.77 -5.11 7.73
CA GLY A 136 -7.15 -4.12 8.71
C GLY A 136 -6.77 -2.73 8.20
N LEU A 137 -7.64 -1.76 8.40
CA LEU A 137 -7.32 -0.36 8.10
C LEU A 137 -7.05 0.37 9.41
N ILE A 138 -6.07 1.25 9.41
CA ILE A 138 -5.72 2.12 10.53
C ILE A 138 -5.57 3.54 10.02
N ASP A 139 -6.09 4.51 10.78
CA ASP A 139 -5.88 5.91 10.43
C ASP A 139 -4.40 6.30 10.59
N GLU A 140 -3.88 7.04 9.61
CA GLU A 140 -2.46 7.44 9.55
C GLU A 140 -1.98 8.15 10.84
N PRO A 141 -2.71 9.11 11.42
CA PRO A 141 -2.31 9.71 12.70
C PRO A 141 -2.26 8.71 13.86
N MET A 142 -3.18 7.73 13.86
CA MET A 142 -3.19 6.69 14.89
C MET A 142 -1.99 5.76 14.75
N ALA A 143 -1.64 5.36 13.51
CA ALA A 143 -0.45 4.57 13.25
C ALA A 143 0.83 5.31 13.67
N ALA A 144 0.92 6.61 13.38
CA ALA A 144 2.02 7.47 13.79
C ALA A 144 2.12 7.59 15.32
N ALA A 145 1.00 7.77 16.02
CA ALA A 145 0.95 7.83 17.46
C ALA A 145 1.44 6.53 18.11
N ILE A 146 1.02 5.39 17.60
CA ILE A 146 1.48 4.06 18.04
C ILE A 146 2.99 3.93 17.82
N GLY A 147 3.45 4.30 16.65
CA GLY A 147 4.88 4.24 16.28
C GLY A 147 5.76 5.14 17.14
N ALA A 148 5.24 6.30 17.55
CA ALA A 148 5.91 7.23 18.46
C ALA A 148 5.82 6.81 19.94
N GLY A 149 5.10 5.72 20.27
CA GLY A 149 4.93 5.26 21.64
C GLY A 149 4.04 6.16 22.50
N LEU A 150 3.13 6.93 21.88
CA LEU A 150 2.19 7.77 22.60
C LEU A 150 1.15 6.93 23.36
N PRO A 151 0.64 7.42 24.52
CA PRO A 151 -0.31 6.69 25.37
C PRO A 151 -1.74 6.73 24.75
N ILE A 152 -1.94 6.01 23.66
CA ILE A 152 -3.20 5.98 22.90
C ILE A 152 -4.40 5.39 23.68
N HIS A 153 -4.14 4.71 24.80
CA HIS A 153 -5.17 4.08 25.63
C HIS A 153 -5.58 4.96 26.82
N GLU A 154 -4.89 6.06 27.04
CA GLU A 154 -5.16 6.99 28.13
C GLU A 154 -5.99 8.18 27.62
N PRO A 155 -6.91 8.74 28.44
CA PRO A 155 -7.72 9.91 28.04
C PRO A 155 -6.88 11.20 28.12
N THR A 156 -5.69 11.20 27.57
CA THR A 156 -4.76 12.33 27.49
C THR A 156 -4.74 12.90 26.08
N GLY A 157 -4.71 14.23 25.95
CA GLY A 157 -4.53 14.89 24.66
C GLY A 157 -3.08 14.76 24.22
N SER A 158 -2.85 14.04 23.08
CA SER A 158 -1.55 13.95 22.44
C SER A 158 -1.65 14.45 21.00
N MET A 159 -0.57 15.06 20.50
CA MET A 159 -0.49 15.56 19.12
C MET A 159 0.69 14.91 18.41
N VAL A 160 0.45 14.52 17.18
CA VAL A 160 1.47 14.08 16.21
C VAL A 160 1.46 15.06 15.05
N VAL A 161 2.62 15.58 14.69
CA VAL A 161 2.82 16.52 13.58
C VAL A 161 3.81 15.93 12.58
#